data_3dda58e2f349bce767559ded422fc5f8
#
_entry.id   3dda58e2f349bce767559ded422fc5f8
#
_cell.length_a   1.000
_cell.length_b   1.000
_cell.length_c   1.000
_cell.angle_alpha   90.00
_cell.angle_beta   90.00
_cell.angle_gamma   90.00
#
_symmetry.space_group_name_H-M   'P 1'
#
loop_
_entity.id
_entity.type
_entity.pdbx_description
1 polymer ?
#
loop_
_entity_poly.entity_id
_entity_poly.type
_entity_poly.pdbx_seq_one_letter_code
_entity_poly.pdbx_strand_id
1 'polypeptide(L)'
;VIKTLLLSASAMLAIAAPAAAQSVAITNAKVVIGDGTGPVDGGTVVIRDGRVVAAGAGVAAPAGARVIDAGGRWVTPGIFAGFTRMGIIEIDAVEGTNDSSAGSSPFNAALDVAPAVNPKSSPLAVNRLEGVTRAVVAPDNSKGSIFAGQGAVIDLGADMDPVAKPRAFQFMEYGEAGARAAGGSRPAAFAMLKNALFEVRDYVRSPASFADRGKDALLTRADAEALVPVVQGRVPLLVHVERGSDILTILALKKDVSALRLVLVGATEGWTVAREIAAAGVPVIASAIADLPESFEQLAATQSNIGRMKAAGVLVGIGTINQDEARQARWEKQYAGNLVALGKLPGASGLSWGEAFATITSRPAEALGMAAEFGSLKPGRHGDVVIWDGDPLEIGTSATNVFIDGVEQPMTSRQTRLRERYWDPKEGALPKAYQH
;
A
#
# COMPACT_ATOMS: atom_id res chain seq x y z
N VAL A 1 -52.63 24.57 52.81
CA VAL A 1 -51.92 23.34 53.07
C VAL A 1 -51.43 22.82 51.72
N ILE A 2 -50.19 23.16 51.36
CA ILE A 2 -49.53 22.69 50.11
C ILE A 2 -48.41 21.74 50.57
N LYS A 3 -48.54 20.44 50.23
CA LYS A 3 -47.51 19.44 50.45
C LYS A 3 -46.54 19.43 49.28
N THR A 4 -45.31 19.86 49.50
CA THR A 4 -44.23 19.79 48.54
C THR A 4 -43.65 18.37 48.56
N LEU A 5 -43.77 17.63 47.41
CA LEU A 5 -43.05 16.36 47.19
C LEU A 5 -41.66 16.68 46.60
N LEU A 6 -40.64 16.38 47.33
CA LEU A 6 -39.26 16.34 46.84
C LEU A 6 -39.00 14.97 46.17
N LEU A 7 -38.89 14.96 44.85
CA LEU A 7 -38.36 13.83 44.08
C LEU A 7 -36.84 13.91 44.08
N SER A 8 -36.21 12.96 44.77
CA SER A 8 -34.77 12.72 44.73
C SER A 8 -34.42 11.98 43.42
N ALA A 9 -33.83 12.67 42.45
CA ALA A 9 -33.25 12.05 41.26
C ALA A 9 -31.88 11.52 41.63
N SER A 10 -31.76 10.22 41.85
CA SER A 10 -30.46 9.51 41.92
C SER A 10 -29.88 9.37 40.53
N ALA A 11 -28.93 10.23 40.19
CA ALA A 11 -28.13 10.06 39.00
C ALA A 11 -27.19 8.86 39.21
N MET A 12 -27.48 7.72 38.56
CA MET A 12 -26.54 6.64 38.41
C MET A 12 -25.41 7.09 37.50
N LEU A 13 -24.24 7.43 38.03
CA LEU A 13 -23.00 7.54 37.27
C LEU A 13 -22.67 6.12 36.79
N ALA A 14 -22.95 5.82 35.55
CA ALA A 14 -22.38 4.66 34.86
C ALA A 14 -20.88 4.92 34.71
N ILE A 15 -20.09 4.36 35.62
CA ILE A 15 -18.63 4.26 35.46
C ILE A 15 -18.42 3.35 34.27
N ALA A 16 -18.12 3.95 33.11
CA ALA A 16 -17.62 3.20 31.96
C ALA A 16 -16.31 2.52 32.42
N ALA A 17 -16.39 1.21 32.70
CA ALA A 17 -15.20 0.42 32.94
C ALA A 17 -14.30 0.61 31.71
N PRO A 18 -12.98 0.88 31.87
CA PRO A 18 -12.08 0.92 30.73
C PRO A 18 -12.25 -0.41 30.00
N ALA A 19 -12.52 -0.36 28.70
CA ALA A 19 -12.59 -1.56 27.88
C ALA A 19 -11.26 -2.29 28.09
N ALA A 20 -11.33 -3.44 28.77
CA ALA A 20 -10.14 -4.22 29.06
C ALA A 20 -9.47 -4.50 27.72
N ALA A 21 -8.21 -4.13 27.61
CA ALA A 21 -7.39 -4.34 26.43
C ALA A 21 -7.62 -5.77 25.91
N GLN A 22 -8.27 -5.89 24.76
CA GLN A 22 -8.66 -7.19 24.23
C GLN A 22 -7.41 -7.88 23.71
N SER A 23 -6.88 -8.83 24.50
CA SER A 23 -5.77 -9.68 24.08
C SER A 23 -6.30 -10.85 23.26
N VAL A 24 -5.71 -11.11 22.11
CA VAL A 24 -5.98 -12.28 21.26
C VAL A 24 -4.72 -13.11 21.16
N ALA A 25 -4.84 -14.43 21.34
CA ALA A 25 -3.76 -15.40 21.13
C ALA A 25 -4.20 -16.42 20.08
N ILE A 26 -3.50 -16.46 18.95
CA ILE A 26 -3.70 -17.43 17.88
C ILE A 26 -2.66 -18.52 18.08
N THR A 27 -3.10 -19.71 18.47
CA THR A 27 -2.23 -20.83 18.87
C THR A 27 -2.23 -21.96 17.83
N ASN A 28 -1.29 -22.93 17.99
CA ASN A 28 -1.20 -24.11 17.13
C ASN A 28 -1.18 -23.72 15.63
N ALA A 29 -0.35 -22.73 15.30
CA ALA A 29 -0.28 -22.13 13.97
C ALA A 29 1.02 -22.46 13.25
N LYS A 30 0.97 -22.52 11.92
CA LYS A 30 2.15 -22.37 11.08
C LYS A 30 2.40 -20.87 10.90
N VAL A 31 3.28 -20.29 11.72
CA VAL A 31 3.52 -18.85 11.81
C VAL A 31 4.56 -18.40 10.79
N VAL A 32 4.24 -17.32 10.06
CA VAL A 32 5.17 -16.60 9.19
C VAL A 32 5.40 -15.21 9.79
N ILE A 33 6.63 -14.85 10.09
CA ILE A 33 6.94 -13.51 10.65
C ILE A 33 6.78 -12.42 9.58
N GLY A 34 7.01 -12.74 8.30
CA GLY A 34 6.91 -11.80 7.19
C GLY A 34 8.19 -11.00 6.93
N ASP A 35 9.31 -11.38 7.53
CA ASP A 35 10.60 -10.66 7.40
C ASP A 35 11.57 -11.30 6.37
N GLY A 36 11.08 -12.26 5.60
CA GLY A 36 11.87 -13.01 4.63
C GLY A 36 12.29 -14.39 5.13
N THR A 37 12.05 -14.71 6.40
CA THR A 37 12.27 -16.06 6.95
C THR A 37 11.14 -17.02 6.55
N GLY A 38 11.45 -18.33 6.60
CA GLY A 38 10.45 -19.37 6.36
C GLY A 38 9.44 -19.51 7.50
N PRO A 39 8.36 -20.30 7.28
CA PRO A 39 7.35 -20.55 8.28
C PRO A 39 7.85 -21.40 9.46
N VAL A 40 7.23 -21.23 10.63
CA VAL A 40 7.51 -21.94 11.87
C VAL A 40 6.27 -22.70 12.30
N ASP A 41 6.35 -24.03 12.43
CA ASP A 41 5.24 -24.89 12.84
C ASP A 41 4.99 -24.81 14.37
N GLY A 42 3.72 -25.01 14.76
CA GLY A 42 3.32 -25.05 16.18
C GLY A 42 3.49 -23.73 16.94
N GLY A 43 3.58 -22.63 16.22
CA GLY A 43 3.77 -21.30 16.79
C GLY A 43 2.49 -20.68 17.35
N THR A 44 2.67 -19.54 18.01
CA THR A 44 1.59 -18.69 18.54
C THR A 44 1.83 -17.25 18.15
N VAL A 45 0.76 -16.50 17.86
CA VAL A 45 0.77 -15.05 17.68
C VAL A 45 -0.07 -14.41 18.78
N VAL A 46 0.50 -13.45 19.50
CA VAL A 46 -0.20 -12.71 20.56
C VAL A 46 -0.35 -11.26 20.15
N ILE A 47 -1.59 -10.78 20.17
CA ILE A 47 -1.98 -9.39 19.90
C ILE A 47 -2.53 -8.81 21.20
N ARG A 48 -2.15 -7.57 21.54
CA ARG A 48 -2.69 -6.81 22.65
C ARG A 48 -2.72 -5.34 22.28
N ASP A 49 -3.80 -4.65 22.61
CA ASP A 49 -3.97 -3.20 22.31
C ASP A 49 -3.69 -2.86 20.84
N GLY A 50 -4.19 -3.68 19.94
CA GLY A 50 -3.99 -3.48 18.50
C GLY A 50 -2.59 -3.78 17.96
N ARG A 51 -1.67 -4.30 18.81
CA ARG A 51 -0.27 -4.55 18.42
C ARG A 51 0.16 -5.99 18.67
N VAL A 52 1.07 -6.48 17.84
CA VAL A 52 1.76 -7.75 18.05
C VAL A 52 2.66 -7.62 19.27
N VAL A 53 2.47 -8.50 20.26
CA VAL A 53 3.32 -8.60 21.45
C VAL A 53 4.41 -9.63 21.25
N ALA A 54 4.04 -10.79 20.68
CA ALA A 54 4.97 -11.87 20.39
C ALA A 54 4.43 -12.74 19.25
N ALA A 55 5.31 -13.35 18.46
CA ALA A 55 4.96 -14.32 17.44
C ALA A 55 6.10 -15.34 17.26
N GLY A 56 5.76 -16.62 17.06
CA GLY A 56 6.72 -17.69 16.77
C GLY A 56 6.57 -18.91 17.67
N ALA A 57 7.56 -19.79 17.66
CA ALA A 57 7.61 -21.00 18.49
C ALA A 57 7.83 -20.64 19.97
N GLY A 58 7.26 -21.45 20.86
CA GLY A 58 7.44 -21.30 22.30
C GLY A 58 6.74 -20.07 22.94
N VAL A 59 5.98 -19.31 22.18
CA VAL A 59 5.18 -18.20 22.69
C VAL A 59 3.95 -18.74 23.41
N ALA A 60 3.77 -18.38 24.69
CA ALA A 60 2.60 -18.79 25.49
C ALA A 60 1.43 -17.82 25.28
N ALA A 61 0.20 -18.35 25.27
CA ALA A 61 -1.00 -17.54 25.32
C ALA A 61 -1.13 -16.88 26.71
N PRO A 62 -1.30 -15.55 26.80
CA PRO A 62 -1.47 -14.86 28.06
C PRO A 62 -2.78 -15.28 28.75
N ALA A 63 -2.76 -15.32 30.09
CA ALA A 63 -3.98 -15.55 30.87
C ALA A 63 -5.04 -14.47 30.54
N GLY A 64 -6.28 -14.92 30.33
CA GLY A 64 -7.41 -14.03 30.00
C GLY A 64 -7.47 -13.55 28.54
N ALA A 65 -6.54 -13.96 27.69
CA ALA A 65 -6.63 -13.70 26.27
C ALA A 65 -7.76 -14.54 25.62
N ARG A 66 -8.41 -13.98 24.60
CA ARG A 66 -9.24 -14.77 23.67
C ARG A 66 -8.33 -15.68 22.88
N VAL A 67 -8.48 -16.99 23.07
CA VAL A 67 -7.66 -17.97 22.36
C VAL A 67 -8.39 -18.46 21.11
N ILE A 68 -7.66 -18.45 19.99
CA ILE A 68 -8.10 -18.99 18.70
C ILE A 68 -7.13 -20.10 18.34
N ASP A 69 -7.61 -21.34 18.25
CA ASP A 69 -6.81 -22.47 17.77
C ASP A 69 -6.78 -22.43 16.24
N ALA A 70 -5.61 -22.22 15.68
CA ALA A 70 -5.43 -22.24 14.23
C ALA A 70 -5.48 -23.67 13.64
N GLY A 71 -5.35 -24.72 14.45
CA GLY A 71 -5.41 -26.10 13.97
C GLY A 71 -4.35 -26.46 12.93
N GLY A 72 -3.14 -25.91 13.07
CA GLY A 72 -2.04 -26.10 12.11
C GLY A 72 -2.11 -25.20 10.86
N ARG A 73 -3.13 -24.33 10.73
CA ARG A 73 -3.29 -23.39 9.62
C ARG A 73 -2.21 -22.33 9.61
N TRP A 74 -2.00 -21.74 8.43
CA TRP A 74 -1.05 -20.65 8.26
C TRP A 74 -1.53 -19.36 8.93
N VAL A 75 -0.64 -18.70 9.64
CA VAL A 75 -0.88 -17.40 10.28
C VAL A 75 0.26 -16.46 9.91
N THR A 76 -0.09 -15.37 9.25
CA THR A 76 0.87 -14.45 8.65
C THR A 76 0.53 -13.01 9.02
N PRO A 77 1.46 -12.04 8.84
CA PRO A 77 1.04 -10.66 8.73
C PRO A 77 0.08 -10.48 7.57
N GLY A 78 -0.78 -9.48 7.65
CA GLY A 78 -1.61 -9.08 6.53
C GLY A 78 -0.76 -8.54 5.38
N ILE A 79 -1.27 -8.66 4.15
CA ILE A 79 -0.63 -8.10 2.97
C ILE A 79 -0.63 -6.57 3.11
N PHE A 80 0.53 -5.97 2.91
CA PHE A 80 0.75 -4.54 2.79
C PHE A 80 0.97 -4.22 1.30
N ALA A 81 -0.09 -3.87 0.59
CA ALA A 81 -0.02 -3.61 -0.85
C ALA A 81 0.85 -2.38 -1.15
N GLY A 82 1.92 -2.61 -1.91
CA GLY A 82 3.01 -1.65 -2.08
C GLY A 82 2.66 -0.44 -2.94
N PHE A 83 1.68 -0.55 -3.83
CA PHE A 83 1.20 0.53 -4.69
C PHE A 83 -0.20 0.19 -5.21
N THR A 84 -1.16 1.09 -4.99
CA THR A 84 -2.57 0.92 -5.43
C THR A 84 -3.24 2.27 -5.69
N ARG A 85 -4.48 2.20 -6.20
CA ARG A 85 -5.45 3.31 -6.24
C ARG A 85 -6.77 2.93 -5.55
N MET A 86 -6.70 1.98 -4.61
CA MET A 86 -7.88 1.54 -3.86
C MET A 86 -8.48 2.66 -3.03
N GLY A 87 -9.80 2.70 -2.97
CA GLY A 87 -10.55 3.69 -2.21
C GLY A 87 -10.75 5.02 -2.91
N ILE A 88 -9.95 5.36 -3.92
CA ILE A 88 -10.08 6.59 -4.72
C ILE A 88 -10.61 6.32 -6.13
N ILE A 89 -10.72 5.06 -6.54
CA ILE A 89 -11.39 4.62 -7.77
C ILE A 89 -12.36 3.51 -7.43
N GLU A 90 -13.65 3.69 -7.75
CA GLU A 90 -14.64 2.61 -7.66
C GLU A 90 -14.77 1.88 -9.00
N ILE A 91 -15.03 2.61 -10.08
CA ILE A 91 -15.14 2.10 -11.46
C ILE A 91 -14.32 3.02 -12.36
N ASP A 92 -13.27 2.53 -12.95
CA ASP A 92 -12.31 3.32 -13.71
C ASP A 92 -12.94 4.08 -14.89
N ALA A 93 -13.81 3.42 -15.65
CA ALA A 93 -14.49 4.02 -16.80
C ALA A 93 -15.63 4.99 -16.44
N VAL A 94 -15.88 5.25 -15.14
CA VAL A 94 -16.92 6.16 -14.68
C VAL A 94 -16.28 7.35 -14.00
N GLU A 95 -16.11 8.46 -14.71
CA GLU A 95 -15.39 9.66 -14.28
C GLU A 95 -15.80 10.14 -12.87
N GLY A 96 -17.10 10.19 -12.57
CA GLY A 96 -17.60 10.61 -11.26
C GLY A 96 -17.28 9.66 -10.09
N THR A 97 -16.56 8.56 -10.33
CA THR A 97 -16.08 7.59 -9.32
C THR A 97 -14.59 7.39 -9.35
N ASN A 98 -13.87 8.25 -10.08
CA ASN A 98 -12.42 8.21 -10.23
C ASN A 98 -11.82 9.54 -9.78
N ASP A 99 -11.29 9.56 -8.55
CA ASP A 99 -10.64 10.70 -7.92
C ASP A 99 -9.11 10.60 -7.96
N SER A 100 -8.55 9.75 -8.84
CA SER A 100 -7.10 9.54 -8.89
C SER A 100 -6.35 10.71 -9.49
N SER A 101 -6.97 11.50 -10.38
CA SER A 101 -6.33 12.64 -11.05
C SER A 101 -7.27 13.86 -11.16
N ALA A 102 -6.70 15.02 -11.36
CA ALA A 102 -7.43 16.29 -11.46
C ALA A 102 -6.96 17.10 -12.68
N GLY A 103 -7.41 16.68 -13.88
CA GLY A 103 -6.91 17.17 -15.18
C GLY A 103 -7.06 18.69 -15.44
N SER A 104 -7.94 19.39 -14.71
CA SER A 104 -8.16 20.83 -14.83
C SER A 104 -7.77 21.63 -13.58
N SER A 105 -7.19 20.97 -12.56
CA SER A 105 -6.73 21.63 -11.34
C SER A 105 -5.50 22.51 -11.62
N PRO A 106 -5.39 23.70 -11.01
CA PRO A 106 -4.16 24.47 -11.01
C PRO A 106 -3.09 23.86 -10.09
N PHE A 107 -3.47 22.93 -9.20
CA PHE A 107 -2.59 22.24 -8.26
C PHE A 107 -2.20 20.87 -8.79
N ASN A 108 -1.01 20.42 -8.40
CA ASN A 108 -0.45 19.13 -8.77
C ASN A 108 0.20 18.46 -7.54
N ALA A 109 1.38 18.86 -7.16
CA ALA A 109 2.09 18.30 -5.98
C ALA A 109 1.32 18.49 -4.67
N ALA A 110 0.46 19.50 -4.57
CA ALA A 110 -0.37 19.77 -3.41
C ALA A 110 -1.61 18.89 -3.30
N LEU A 111 -2.00 18.19 -4.38
CA LEU A 111 -3.16 17.29 -4.35
C LEU A 111 -2.91 16.19 -3.31
N ASP A 112 -3.89 15.97 -2.44
CA ASP A 112 -3.83 15.00 -1.35
C ASP A 112 -4.95 13.96 -1.54
N VAL A 113 -4.61 12.69 -1.68
CA VAL A 113 -5.61 11.64 -1.89
C VAL A 113 -6.41 11.30 -0.64
N ALA A 114 -5.92 11.64 0.55
CA ALA A 114 -6.55 11.21 1.79
C ALA A 114 -8.04 11.61 1.92
N PRO A 115 -8.46 12.85 1.58
CA PRO A 115 -9.88 13.23 1.61
C PRO A 115 -10.77 12.50 0.59
N ALA A 116 -10.19 11.92 -0.47
CA ALA A 116 -10.94 11.21 -1.52
C ALA A 116 -11.14 9.72 -1.19
N VAL A 117 -10.48 9.18 -0.17
CA VAL A 117 -10.61 7.77 0.18
C VAL A 117 -12.02 7.46 0.67
N ASN A 118 -12.74 6.62 -0.06
CA ASN A 118 -14.08 6.16 0.29
C ASN A 118 -13.99 4.84 1.08
N PRO A 119 -14.27 4.82 2.40
CA PRO A 119 -14.23 3.59 3.21
C PRO A 119 -15.27 2.54 2.80
N LYS A 120 -16.29 2.93 2.03
CA LYS A 120 -17.32 2.03 1.50
C LYS A 120 -17.03 1.55 0.08
N SER A 121 -15.88 1.90 -0.48
CA SER A 121 -15.46 1.44 -1.80
C SER A 121 -15.42 -0.10 -1.86
N SER A 122 -16.04 -0.67 -2.90
CA SER A 122 -16.13 -2.14 -3.07
C SER A 122 -14.76 -2.83 -3.12
N PRO A 123 -13.73 -2.27 -3.76
CA PRO A 123 -12.39 -2.82 -3.74
C PRO A 123 -11.84 -3.08 -2.32
N LEU A 124 -12.11 -2.22 -1.32
CA LEU A 124 -11.58 -2.40 0.04
C LEU A 124 -12.06 -3.73 0.65
N ALA A 125 -13.39 -3.97 0.64
CA ALA A 125 -13.94 -5.21 1.19
C ALA A 125 -13.47 -6.46 0.42
N VAL A 126 -13.39 -6.38 -0.92
CA VAL A 126 -12.95 -7.51 -1.76
C VAL A 126 -11.49 -7.88 -1.48
N ASN A 127 -10.60 -6.89 -1.40
CA ASN A 127 -9.19 -7.14 -1.13
C ASN A 127 -8.94 -7.59 0.32
N ARG A 128 -9.71 -7.06 1.30
CA ARG A 128 -9.64 -7.53 2.70
C ARG A 128 -9.95 -9.02 2.83
N LEU A 129 -10.98 -9.52 2.13
CA LEU A 129 -11.33 -10.95 2.09
C LEU A 129 -10.19 -11.85 1.59
N GLU A 130 -9.25 -11.26 0.87
CA GLU A 130 -8.06 -11.93 0.32
C GLU A 130 -6.79 -11.64 1.14
N GLY A 131 -6.96 -11.14 2.37
CA GLY A 131 -5.87 -10.95 3.32
C GLY A 131 -5.08 -9.65 3.17
N VAL A 132 -5.52 -8.70 2.33
CA VAL A 132 -4.93 -7.36 2.30
C VAL A 132 -5.42 -6.55 3.49
N THR A 133 -4.51 -6.07 4.31
CA THR A 133 -4.85 -5.29 5.52
C THR A 133 -4.47 -3.82 5.39
N ARG A 134 -3.42 -3.52 4.64
CA ARG A 134 -2.95 -2.16 4.37
C ARG A 134 -2.66 -1.96 2.90
N ALA A 135 -2.80 -0.72 2.44
CA ALA A 135 -2.47 -0.36 1.07
C ALA A 135 -1.86 1.04 0.97
N VAL A 136 -0.88 1.16 0.08
CA VAL A 136 -0.35 2.44 -0.39
C VAL A 136 -1.27 2.94 -1.49
N VAL A 137 -1.85 4.13 -1.31
CA VAL A 137 -2.77 4.74 -2.28
C VAL A 137 -2.08 5.93 -2.92
N ALA A 138 -1.80 5.83 -4.22
CA ALA A 138 -1.15 6.86 -5.00
C ALA A 138 -2.14 7.57 -5.93
N PRO A 139 -2.00 8.89 -6.13
CA PRO A 139 -2.70 9.59 -7.20
C PRO A 139 -2.17 9.20 -8.57
N ASP A 140 -2.87 9.63 -9.63
CA ASP A 140 -2.39 9.61 -11.00
C ASP A 140 -2.01 11.01 -11.45
N ASN A 141 -1.11 11.12 -12.42
CA ASN A 141 -0.66 12.43 -12.87
C ASN A 141 -1.71 13.14 -13.74
N SER A 142 -1.69 14.45 -13.67
CA SER A 142 -2.51 15.34 -14.49
C SER A 142 -1.70 15.90 -15.66
N LYS A 143 -2.37 16.39 -16.69
CA LYS A 143 -1.70 17.07 -17.82
C LYS A 143 -0.94 18.31 -17.32
N GLY A 144 0.26 18.52 -17.86
CA GLY A 144 1.07 19.71 -17.58
C GLY A 144 1.95 19.61 -16.33
N SER A 145 1.96 18.48 -15.61
CA SER A 145 2.86 18.26 -14.49
C SER A 145 3.32 16.81 -14.40
N ILE A 146 4.59 16.64 -14.06
CA ILE A 146 5.15 15.32 -13.69
C ILE A 146 4.77 14.93 -12.26
N PHE A 147 4.39 15.87 -11.41
CA PHE A 147 3.95 15.58 -10.05
C PHE A 147 2.46 15.23 -10.04
N ALA A 148 2.14 14.09 -9.47
CA ALA A 148 0.78 13.60 -9.35
C ALA A 148 0.09 14.04 -8.06
N GLY A 149 0.86 14.17 -6.98
CA GLY A 149 0.34 14.59 -5.67
C GLY A 149 0.87 13.76 -4.51
N GLN A 150 0.25 13.94 -3.36
CA GLN A 150 0.58 13.30 -2.09
C GLN A 150 -0.29 12.04 -1.91
N GLY A 151 0.37 10.91 -1.72
CA GLY A 151 -0.32 9.65 -1.45
C GLY A 151 -0.50 9.38 0.05
N ALA A 152 -1.33 8.38 0.34
CA ALA A 152 -1.67 7.95 1.68
C ALA A 152 -1.39 6.45 1.89
N VAL A 153 -1.28 6.04 3.16
CA VAL A 153 -1.43 4.63 3.54
C VAL A 153 -2.80 4.48 4.21
N ILE A 154 -3.55 3.51 3.74
CA ILE A 154 -4.87 3.17 4.27
C ILE A 154 -4.85 1.80 4.92
N ASP A 155 -5.77 1.56 5.83
CA ASP A 155 -6.19 0.21 6.19
C ASP A 155 -7.47 -0.20 5.46
N LEU A 156 -7.72 -1.49 5.45
CA LEU A 156 -8.90 -2.05 4.82
C LEU A 156 -9.97 -2.45 5.85
N GLY A 157 -9.98 -1.79 7.02
CA GLY A 157 -10.98 -1.98 8.06
C GLY A 157 -12.41 -1.74 7.58
N ALA A 158 -13.37 -2.23 8.35
CA ALA A 158 -14.78 -2.08 8.01
C ALA A 158 -15.43 -0.81 8.60
N ASP A 159 -14.63 0.02 9.27
CA ASP A 159 -15.06 1.28 9.85
C ASP A 159 -15.07 2.46 8.84
N MET A 160 -15.17 3.69 9.35
CA MET A 160 -15.25 4.91 8.54
C MET A 160 -13.95 5.72 8.54
N ASP A 161 -12.89 5.23 9.16
CA ASP A 161 -11.59 5.92 9.26
C ASP A 161 -10.46 5.07 8.63
N PRO A 162 -10.41 4.94 7.30
CA PRO A 162 -9.47 4.07 6.61
C PRO A 162 -8.07 4.68 6.48
N VAL A 163 -7.87 5.97 6.78
CA VAL A 163 -6.61 6.65 6.50
C VAL A 163 -5.63 6.51 7.66
N ALA A 164 -4.77 5.49 7.60
CA ALA A 164 -3.76 5.26 8.62
C ALA A 164 -2.64 6.33 8.61
N LYS A 165 -2.26 6.82 7.43
CA LYS A 165 -1.23 7.87 7.28
C LYS A 165 -1.48 8.75 6.06
N PRO A 166 -1.99 9.97 6.23
CA PRO A 166 -2.12 10.93 5.13
C PRO A 166 -0.75 11.47 4.73
N ARG A 167 -0.61 11.91 3.47
CA ARG A 167 0.62 12.52 2.92
C ARG A 167 1.87 11.70 3.23
N ALA A 168 1.75 10.39 3.09
CA ALA A 168 2.80 9.43 3.43
C ALA A 168 4.00 9.53 2.48
N PHE A 169 3.77 10.00 1.25
CA PHE A 169 4.76 10.17 0.20
C PHE A 169 4.30 11.20 -0.83
N GLN A 170 5.22 11.67 -1.65
CA GLN A 170 4.95 12.40 -2.89
C GLN A 170 5.11 11.45 -4.06
N PHE A 171 4.19 11.47 -5.03
CA PHE A 171 4.28 10.65 -6.23
C PHE A 171 4.52 11.50 -7.48
N MET A 172 5.34 11.00 -8.40
CA MET A 172 5.59 11.61 -9.70
C MET A 172 5.82 10.56 -10.78
N GLU A 173 5.51 10.97 -12.02
CA GLU A 173 5.79 10.22 -13.24
C GLU A 173 7.09 10.70 -13.89
N TYR A 174 7.90 9.75 -14.35
CA TYR A 174 9.06 9.99 -15.19
C TYR A 174 9.04 9.01 -16.40
N GLY A 175 9.99 9.10 -17.33
CA GLY A 175 9.97 8.26 -18.52
C GLY A 175 8.95 8.73 -19.57
N GLU A 176 8.23 7.82 -20.20
CA GLU A 176 7.25 8.16 -21.25
C GLU A 176 6.04 8.92 -20.71
N ALA A 177 5.51 8.51 -19.57
CA ALA A 177 4.37 9.19 -18.93
C ALA A 177 4.76 10.61 -18.50
N GLY A 178 5.89 10.76 -17.82
CA GLY A 178 6.43 12.07 -17.43
C GLY A 178 6.76 12.95 -18.62
N ALA A 179 7.31 12.38 -19.70
CA ALA A 179 7.59 13.11 -20.92
C ALA A 179 6.30 13.66 -21.55
N ARG A 180 5.24 12.86 -21.64
CA ARG A 180 3.92 13.31 -22.13
C ARG A 180 3.36 14.45 -21.27
N ALA A 181 3.44 14.30 -19.95
CA ALA A 181 2.97 15.33 -19.01
C ALA A 181 3.75 16.64 -19.11
N ALA A 182 5.06 16.57 -19.36
CA ALA A 182 5.96 17.72 -19.47
C ALA A 182 6.01 18.40 -20.84
N GLY A 183 5.13 18.02 -21.77
CA GLY A 183 5.08 18.63 -23.11
C GLY A 183 5.74 17.81 -24.22
N GLY A 184 6.03 16.51 -24.02
CA GLY A 184 6.31 15.54 -25.08
C GLY A 184 7.75 15.00 -25.14
N SER A 185 8.63 15.32 -24.19
CA SER A 185 9.99 14.79 -24.21
C SER A 185 10.61 14.58 -22.82
N ARG A 186 11.50 13.59 -22.69
CA ARG A 186 12.29 13.37 -21.46
C ARG A 186 13.13 14.57 -21.05
N PRO A 187 13.81 15.31 -21.96
CA PRO A 187 14.47 16.55 -21.59
C PRO A 187 13.54 17.57 -20.95
N ALA A 188 12.29 17.72 -21.42
CA ALA A 188 11.30 18.61 -20.81
C ALA A 188 10.91 18.13 -19.40
N ALA A 189 10.67 16.82 -19.20
CA ALA A 189 10.39 16.26 -17.88
C ALA A 189 11.55 16.49 -16.90
N PHE A 190 12.79 16.30 -17.37
CA PHE A 190 13.97 16.54 -16.54
C PHE A 190 14.14 18.02 -16.18
N ALA A 191 13.95 18.91 -17.15
CA ALA A 191 14.00 20.37 -16.89
C ALA A 191 12.92 20.79 -15.89
N MET A 192 11.69 20.29 -16.05
CA MET A 192 10.59 20.55 -15.11
C MET A 192 10.94 20.07 -13.71
N LEU A 193 11.47 18.86 -13.55
CA LEU A 193 11.88 18.30 -12.26
C LEU A 193 12.98 19.15 -11.60
N LYS A 194 14.02 19.49 -12.36
CA LYS A 194 15.13 20.32 -11.82
C LYS A 194 14.64 21.69 -11.42
N ASN A 195 13.80 22.34 -12.23
CA ASN A 195 13.24 23.64 -11.93
C ASN A 195 12.34 23.58 -10.69
N ALA A 196 11.47 22.59 -10.56
CA ALA A 196 10.62 22.40 -9.40
C ALA A 196 11.44 22.27 -8.10
N LEU A 197 12.50 21.43 -8.11
CA LEU A 197 13.38 21.29 -6.95
C LEU A 197 14.11 22.60 -6.61
N PHE A 198 14.46 23.40 -7.61
CA PHE A 198 15.04 24.73 -7.41
C PHE A 198 14.02 25.68 -6.79
N GLU A 199 12.81 25.76 -7.34
CA GLU A 199 11.73 26.61 -6.82
C GLU A 199 11.35 26.28 -5.37
N VAL A 200 11.33 24.99 -5.00
CA VAL A 200 11.09 24.59 -3.61
C VAL A 200 12.20 25.05 -2.67
N ARG A 201 13.46 25.01 -3.10
CA ARG A 201 14.58 25.56 -2.30
C ARG A 201 14.46 27.09 -2.10
N ASP A 202 14.01 27.79 -3.13
CA ASP A 202 13.76 29.23 -3.04
C ASP A 202 12.57 29.52 -2.11
N TYR A 203 11.50 28.70 -2.19
CA TYR A 203 10.39 28.81 -1.25
C TYR A 203 10.83 28.61 0.20
N VAL A 204 11.67 27.60 0.48
CA VAL A 204 12.21 27.35 1.83
C VAL A 204 13.04 28.55 2.32
N ARG A 205 13.81 29.17 1.42
CA ARG A 205 14.68 30.30 1.74
C ARG A 205 13.90 31.59 1.98
N SER A 206 12.86 31.85 1.20
CA SER A 206 12.08 33.08 1.27
C SER A 206 10.60 32.84 0.87
N PRO A 207 9.75 32.31 1.77
CA PRO A 207 8.34 32.04 1.45
C PRO A 207 7.54 33.29 1.08
N ALA A 208 7.90 34.47 1.63
CA ALA A 208 7.19 35.72 1.38
C ALA A 208 7.39 36.23 -0.06
N SER A 209 8.60 36.12 -0.61
CA SER A 209 8.90 36.54 -1.98
C SER A 209 8.47 35.58 -3.05
N PHE A 210 7.95 34.41 -2.67
CA PHE A 210 7.51 33.39 -3.63
C PHE A 210 6.29 33.83 -4.47
N ALA A 211 5.46 34.73 -3.96
CA ALA A 211 4.29 35.27 -4.66
C ALA A 211 4.68 36.28 -5.78
N ASP A 212 5.84 36.89 -5.72
CA ASP A 212 6.30 37.96 -6.66
C ASP A 212 7.07 37.37 -7.85
N ARG A 213 7.03 36.07 -8.05
CA ARG A 213 7.75 35.42 -9.14
C ARG A 213 7.08 35.70 -10.49
N GLY A 214 7.94 35.84 -11.52
CA GLY A 214 7.51 36.08 -12.89
C GLY A 214 6.74 34.92 -13.51
N LYS A 215 6.38 35.07 -14.79
CA LYS A 215 5.60 34.06 -15.55
C LYS A 215 6.29 32.71 -15.73
N ASP A 216 7.57 32.59 -15.36
CA ASP A 216 8.37 31.36 -15.52
C ASP A 216 8.24 30.41 -14.32
N ALA A 217 7.47 30.76 -13.29
CA ALA A 217 7.22 29.89 -12.16
C ALA A 217 6.30 28.71 -12.55
N LEU A 218 6.78 27.47 -12.33
CA LEU A 218 6.03 26.26 -12.62
C LEU A 218 5.13 25.81 -11.46
N LEU A 219 5.59 26.01 -10.21
CA LEU A 219 4.86 25.58 -9.03
C LEU A 219 3.93 26.68 -8.52
N THR A 220 2.71 26.28 -8.13
CA THR A 220 1.93 27.14 -7.25
C THR A 220 2.61 27.22 -5.86
N ARG A 221 2.19 28.17 -5.04
CA ARG A 221 2.67 28.23 -3.64
C ARG A 221 2.36 26.94 -2.88
N ALA A 222 1.13 26.42 -3.07
CA ALA A 222 0.71 25.18 -2.41
C ALA A 222 1.54 23.97 -2.87
N ASP A 223 1.87 23.87 -4.17
CA ASP A 223 2.73 22.80 -4.68
C ASP A 223 4.15 22.88 -4.11
N ALA A 224 4.72 24.08 -4.06
CA ALA A 224 6.03 24.27 -3.45
C ALA A 224 6.03 23.87 -1.96
N GLU A 225 5.01 24.29 -1.21
CA GLU A 225 4.84 23.94 0.20
C GLU A 225 4.73 22.41 0.40
N ALA A 226 3.96 21.74 -0.44
CA ALA A 226 3.80 20.27 -0.41
C ALA A 226 5.11 19.52 -0.68
N LEU A 227 6.00 20.09 -1.49
CA LEU A 227 7.30 19.49 -1.82
C LEU A 227 8.41 19.80 -0.79
N VAL A 228 8.21 20.75 0.15
CA VAL A 228 9.20 21.05 1.20
C VAL A 228 9.61 19.80 2.00
N PRO A 229 8.68 18.96 2.51
CA PRO A 229 9.05 17.75 3.24
C PRO A 229 9.89 16.77 2.40
N VAL A 230 9.70 16.77 1.08
CA VAL A 230 10.43 15.90 0.14
C VAL A 230 11.90 16.33 0.05
N VAL A 231 12.16 17.61 -0.24
CA VAL A 231 13.54 18.12 -0.36
C VAL A 231 14.30 18.09 0.97
N GLN A 232 13.57 18.05 2.08
CA GLN A 232 14.13 17.87 3.43
C GLN A 232 14.31 16.41 3.85
N GLY A 233 13.93 15.43 3.00
CA GLY A 233 14.04 14.01 3.30
C GLY A 233 13.08 13.48 4.37
N ARG A 234 12.07 14.25 4.75
CA ARG A 234 11.06 13.85 5.74
C ARG A 234 10.00 12.93 5.14
N VAL A 235 9.67 13.15 3.87
CA VAL A 235 8.69 12.39 3.10
C VAL A 235 9.38 11.80 1.86
N PRO A 236 9.21 10.51 1.54
CA PRO A 236 9.81 9.92 0.35
C PRO A 236 9.16 10.45 -0.93
N LEU A 237 9.98 10.52 -2.00
CA LEU A 237 9.54 10.75 -3.36
C LEU A 237 9.46 9.40 -4.07
N LEU A 238 8.26 8.95 -4.38
CA LEU A 238 7.99 7.80 -5.23
C LEU A 238 8.04 8.26 -6.69
N VAL A 239 8.88 7.63 -7.49
CA VAL A 239 9.08 7.97 -8.91
C VAL A 239 8.75 6.76 -9.75
N HIS A 240 7.68 6.86 -10.55
CA HIS A 240 7.41 5.86 -11.57
C HIS A 240 8.38 6.03 -12.72
N VAL A 241 9.15 5.00 -13.01
CA VAL A 241 10.18 4.98 -14.03
C VAL A 241 10.50 3.54 -14.43
N GLU A 242 10.57 3.26 -15.72
CA GLU A 242 10.70 1.91 -16.25
C GLU A 242 12.08 1.60 -16.82
N ARG A 243 12.63 2.50 -17.65
CA ARG A 243 13.84 2.29 -18.44
C ARG A 243 15.10 2.45 -17.60
N GLY A 244 16.08 1.56 -17.76
CA GLY A 244 17.34 1.57 -17.01
C GLY A 244 18.10 2.90 -17.07
N SER A 245 18.19 3.56 -18.22
CA SER A 245 18.85 4.86 -18.34
C SER A 245 18.09 6.00 -17.63
N ASP A 246 16.76 5.94 -17.59
CA ASP A 246 15.94 6.90 -16.87
C ASP A 246 16.07 6.70 -15.36
N ILE A 247 16.17 5.44 -14.91
CA ILE A 247 16.50 5.08 -13.51
C ILE A 247 17.82 5.75 -13.08
N LEU A 248 18.87 5.60 -13.88
CA LEU A 248 20.17 6.23 -13.58
C LEU A 248 20.07 7.75 -13.47
N THR A 249 19.25 8.39 -14.31
CA THR A 249 18.97 9.83 -14.26
C THR A 249 18.30 10.23 -12.94
N ILE A 250 17.32 9.46 -12.48
CA ILE A 250 16.64 9.69 -11.20
C ILE A 250 17.59 9.47 -10.02
N LEU A 251 18.39 8.42 -10.03
CA LEU A 251 19.37 8.16 -8.97
C LEU A 251 20.39 9.32 -8.84
N ALA A 252 20.76 9.94 -9.96
CA ALA A 252 21.69 11.06 -9.97
C ALA A 252 21.16 12.31 -9.22
N LEU A 253 19.84 12.46 -9.04
CA LEU A 253 19.26 13.56 -8.26
C LEU A 253 19.75 13.61 -6.81
N LYS A 254 20.13 12.46 -6.23
CA LYS A 254 20.71 12.43 -4.87
C LYS A 254 22.02 13.20 -4.75
N LYS A 255 22.72 13.46 -5.87
CA LYS A 255 23.92 14.32 -5.88
C LYS A 255 23.55 15.80 -5.70
N ASP A 256 22.40 16.23 -6.24
CA ASP A 256 21.91 17.60 -6.17
C ASP A 256 21.16 17.87 -4.86
N VAL A 257 20.41 16.89 -4.38
CA VAL A 257 19.61 16.93 -3.16
C VAL A 257 19.87 15.66 -2.35
N SER A 258 20.94 15.66 -1.56
CA SER A 258 21.39 14.48 -0.81
C SER A 258 20.38 13.96 0.21
N ALA A 259 19.49 14.82 0.69
CA ALA A 259 18.42 14.45 1.63
C ALA A 259 17.28 13.64 0.98
N LEU A 260 17.15 13.61 -0.36
CA LEU A 260 16.05 12.91 -1.02
C LEU A 260 15.98 11.43 -0.63
N ARG A 261 14.81 11.03 -0.17
CA ARG A 261 14.44 9.64 0.03
C ARG A 261 13.66 9.18 -1.21
N LEU A 262 14.38 8.56 -2.15
CA LEU A 262 13.78 8.05 -3.37
C LEU A 262 13.24 6.64 -3.16
N VAL A 263 12.11 6.33 -3.81
CA VAL A 263 11.59 4.99 -4.04
C VAL A 263 11.23 4.89 -5.52
N LEU A 264 11.77 3.90 -6.22
CA LEU A 264 11.39 3.66 -7.61
C LEU A 264 10.10 2.84 -7.66
N VAL A 265 9.20 3.17 -8.58
CA VAL A 265 7.97 2.44 -8.85
C VAL A 265 8.03 1.95 -10.31
N GLY A 266 7.65 0.70 -10.56
CA GLY A 266 7.80 0.04 -11.86
C GLY A 266 9.19 -0.60 -12.03
N ALA A 267 10.13 0.14 -12.53
CA ALA A 267 11.51 -0.28 -12.76
C ALA A 267 11.60 -1.64 -13.50
N THR A 268 10.82 -1.82 -14.58
CA THR A 268 10.80 -3.06 -15.37
C THR A 268 12.19 -3.41 -15.92
N GLU A 269 13.00 -2.41 -16.26
CA GLU A 269 14.40 -2.60 -16.66
C GLU A 269 15.39 -2.46 -15.47
N GLY A 270 14.90 -2.46 -14.23
CA GLY A 270 15.74 -2.26 -13.03
C GLY A 270 16.86 -3.26 -12.88
N TRP A 271 16.67 -4.51 -13.35
CA TRP A 271 17.72 -5.54 -13.32
C TRP A 271 18.97 -5.18 -14.13
N THR A 272 18.82 -4.33 -15.16
CA THR A 272 19.94 -3.89 -16.01
C THR A 272 20.89 -2.94 -15.29
N VAL A 273 20.40 -2.23 -14.27
CA VAL A 273 21.10 -1.24 -13.44
C VAL A 273 20.98 -1.54 -11.94
N ALA A 274 20.77 -2.81 -11.60
CA ALA A 274 20.50 -3.25 -10.23
C ALA A 274 21.64 -2.92 -9.24
N ARG A 275 22.89 -2.94 -9.69
CA ARG A 275 24.06 -2.59 -8.86
C ARG A 275 24.06 -1.11 -8.49
N GLU A 276 23.69 -0.25 -9.42
CA GLU A 276 23.60 1.19 -9.22
C GLU A 276 22.43 1.54 -8.28
N ILE A 277 21.29 0.86 -8.42
CA ILE A 277 20.15 0.99 -7.50
C ILE A 277 20.56 0.56 -6.09
N ALA A 278 21.20 -0.59 -5.95
CA ALA A 278 21.70 -1.10 -4.66
C ALA A 278 22.73 -0.17 -4.04
N ALA A 279 23.69 0.31 -4.82
CA ALA A 279 24.73 1.25 -4.34
C ALA A 279 24.15 2.59 -3.88
N ALA A 280 23.04 3.05 -4.51
CA ALA A 280 22.31 4.24 -4.10
C ALA A 280 21.44 4.04 -2.85
N GLY A 281 21.23 2.78 -2.41
CA GLY A 281 20.34 2.42 -1.31
C GLY A 281 18.89 2.80 -1.58
N VAL A 282 18.44 2.73 -2.84
CA VAL A 282 17.10 3.13 -3.26
C VAL A 282 16.22 1.87 -3.37
N PRO A 283 15.11 1.79 -2.62
CA PRO A 283 14.18 0.68 -2.75
C PRO A 283 13.33 0.79 -4.01
N VAL A 284 12.76 -0.36 -4.40
CA VAL A 284 11.91 -0.49 -5.59
C VAL A 284 10.58 -1.13 -5.18
N ILE A 285 9.47 -0.59 -5.69
CA ILE A 285 8.16 -1.24 -5.74
C ILE A 285 7.94 -1.63 -7.21
N ALA A 286 8.02 -2.91 -7.52
CA ALA A 286 8.02 -3.42 -8.88
C ALA A 286 6.70 -4.10 -9.25
N SER A 287 6.39 -4.15 -10.55
CA SER A 287 5.42 -5.11 -11.08
C SER A 287 6.09 -6.50 -11.19
N ALA A 288 5.42 -7.53 -10.68
CA ALA A 288 5.99 -8.88 -10.64
C ALA A 288 5.78 -9.69 -11.91
N ILE A 289 4.88 -9.25 -12.81
CA ILE A 289 4.45 -10.03 -13.98
C ILE A 289 4.98 -9.49 -15.31
N ALA A 290 5.70 -8.38 -15.31
CA ALA A 290 6.25 -7.79 -16.54
C ALA A 290 7.27 -8.73 -17.19
N ASP A 291 6.88 -9.38 -18.28
CA ASP A 291 7.71 -10.32 -19.04
C ASP A 291 7.91 -9.87 -20.49
N LEU A 292 6.90 -9.23 -21.05
CA LEU A 292 6.93 -8.66 -22.39
C LEU A 292 6.85 -7.14 -22.31
N PRO A 293 7.51 -6.41 -23.25
CA PRO A 293 7.44 -4.96 -23.25
C PRO A 293 6.04 -4.47 -23.64
N GLU A 294 5.43 -3.67 -22.78
CA GLU A 294 4.18 -2.96 -23.08
C GLU A 294 4.44 -1.58 -23.71
N SER A 295 5.67 -1.09 -23.60
CA SER A 295 6.13 0.19 -24.13
C SER A 295 7.60 0.14 -24.54
N PHE A 296 8.08 1.18 -25.24
CA PHE A 296 9.50 1.27 -25.63
C PHE A 296 10.47 1.52 -24.46
N GLU A 297 9.97 1.84 -23.28
CA GLU A 297 10.79 1.97 -22.07
C GLU A 297 10.90 0.67 -21.25
N GLN A 298 10.35 -0.43 -21.78
CA GLN A 298 10.33 -1.75 -21.13
C GLN A 298 10.92 -2.86 -22.01
N LEU A 299 11.77 -2.51 -22.99
CA LEU A 299 12.31 -3.47 -23.98
C LEU A 299 13.09 -4.62 -23.34
N ALA A 300 13.67 -4.41 -22.16
CA ALA A 300 14.36 -5.44 -21.40
C ALA A 300 13.48 -6.07 -20.30
N ALA A 301 12.15 -6.05 -20.46
CA ALA A 301 11.22 -6.70 -19.52
C ALA A 301 11.56 -8.18 -19.35
N THR A 302 11.44 -8.68 -18.12
CA THR A 302 11.65 -10.09 -17.78
C THR A 302 11.02 -10.40 -16.43
N GLN A 303 10.39 -11.55 -16.30
CA GLN A 303 9.88 -12.05 -15.01
C GLN A 303 10.99 -12.21 -13.97
N SER A 304 12.25 -12.36 -14.40
CA SER A 304 13.42 -12.45 -13.50
C SER A 304 13.87 -11.10 -12.91
N ASN A 305 13.23 -9.98 -13.26
CA ASN A 305 13.62 -8.64 -12.83
C ASN A 305 13.77 -8.55 -11.29
N ILE A 306 12.72 -8.93 -10.55
CA ILE A 306 12.71 -8.87 -9.08
C ILE A 306 13.82 -9.75 -8.48
N GLY A 307 13.95 -11.00 -8.95
CA GLY A 307 14.99 -11.92 -8.45
C GLY A 307 16.41 -11.41 -8.71
N ARG A 308 16.65 -10.83 -9.90
CA ARG A 308 17.96 -10.24 -10.24
C ARG A 308 18.27 -8.99 -9.44
N MET A 309 17.31 -8.08 -9.26
CA MET A 309 17.48 -6.91 -8.39
C MET A 309 17.78 -7.31 -6.95
N LYS A 310 17.00 -8.27 -6.41
CA LYS A 310 17.21 -8.78 -5.07
C LYS A 310 18.58 -9.42 -4.91
N ALA A 311 19.06 -10.21 -5.89
CA ALA A 311 20.38 -10.81 -5.87
C ALA A 311 21.52 -9.76 -5.89
N ALA A 312 21.27 -8.58 -6.48
CA ALA A 312 22.18 -7.44 -6.43
C ALA A 312 22.11 -6.63 -5.12
N GLY A 313 21.22 -6.99 -4.18
CA GLY A 313 21.09 -6.32 -2.89
C GLY A 313 20.05 -5.18 -2.86
N VAL A 314 19.21 -5.07 -3.87
CA VAL A 314 18.12 -4.07 -3.89
C VAL A 314 16.99 -4.53 -2.95
N LEU A 315 16.45 -3.60 -2.16
CA LEU A 315 15.21 -3.80 -1.42
C LEU A 315 14.04 -3.71 -2.41
N VAL A 316 13.35 -4.84 -2.65
CA VAL A 316 12.25 -4.90 -3.61
C VAL A 316 10.96 -5.35 -2.94
N GLY A 317 9.90 -4.54 -3.11
CA GLY A 317 8.51 -4.90 -2.85
C GLY A 317 7.72 -5.00 -4.16
N ILE A 318 6.50 -5.50 -4.07
CA ILE A 318 5.54 -5.61 -5.18
C ILE A 318 4.43 -4.59 -5.00
N GLY A 319 3.89 -4.09 -6.12
CA GLY A 319 2.68 -3.28 -6.18
C GLY A 319 1.87 -3.57 -7.46
N THR A 320 0.59 -3.22 -7.43
CA THR A 320 -0.31 -3.25 -8.57
C THR A 320 -0.24 -1.92 -9.31
N ILE A 321 0.78 -1.75 -10.14
CA ILE A 321 1.18 -0.45 -10.72
C ILE A 321 0.34 -0.11 -11.94
N ASN A 322 0.03 -1.11 -12.79
CA ASN A 322 -0.77 -0.92 -13.98
C ASN A 322 -2.18 -0.49 -13.63
N GLN A 323 -2.76 0.41 -14.43
CA GLN A 323 -4.04 1.06 -14.15
C GLN A 323 -5.19 0.05 -13.95
N ASP A 324 -5.23 -1.02 -14.74
CA ASP A 324 -6.24 -2.08 -14.63
C ASP A 324 -6.12 -2.89 -13.33
N GLU A 325 -4.92 -3.01 -12.79
CA GLU A 325 -4.61 -3.79 -11.60
C GLU A 325 -4.64 -2.97 -10.31
N ALA A 326 -4.57 -1.63 -10.41
CA ALA A 326 -4.38 -0.73 -9.26
C ALA A 326 -5.43 -0.84 -8.13
N ARG A 327 -6.50 -1.61 -8.35
CA ARG A 327 -7.56 -1.92 -7.36
C ARG A 327 -7.59 -3.38 -6.96
N GLN A 328 -6.65 -4.20 -7.46
CA GLN A 328 -6.66 -5.66 -7.36
C GLN A 328 -5.46 -6.19 -6.55
N ALA A 329 -5.10 -5.50 -5.47
CA ALA A 329 -3.95 -5.88 -4.61
C ALA A 329 -4.01 -7.35 -4.12
N ARG A 330 -5.22 -7.96 -4.10
CA ARG A 330 -5.39 -9.40 -3.82
C ARG A 330 -4.59 -10.31 -4.77
N TRP A 331 -4.21 -9.83 -5.95
CA TRP A 331 -3.40 -10.60 -6.90
C TRP A 331 -1.92 -10.66 -6.50
N GLU A 332 -1.46 -9.76 -5.63
CA GLU A 332 -0.07 -9.73 -5.20
C GLU A 332 0.39 -11.05 -4.57
N LYS A 333 -0.51 -11.78 -3.87
CA LYS A 333 -0.18 -13.10 -3.32
C LYS A 333 0.17 -14.12 -4.42
N GLN A 334 -0.56 -14.09 -5.54
CA GLN A 334 -0.28 -14.94 -6.68
C GLN A 334 1.02 -14.51 -7.38
N TYR A 335 1.25 -13.21 -7.50
CA TYR A 335 2.49 -12.68 -8.09
C TYR A 335 3.71 -13.11 -7.27
N ALA A 336 3.62 -13.04 -5.94
CA ALA A 336 4.67 -13.54 -5.06
C ALA A 336 4.85 -15.07 -5.20
N GLY A 337 3.78 -15.84 -5.35
CA GLY A 337 3.82 -17.28 -5.64
C GLY A 337 4.53 -17.59 -6.97
N ASN A 338 4.29 -16.79 -8.01
CA ASN A 338 4.98 -16.92 -9.29
C ASN A 338 6.50 -16.69 -9.14
N LEU A 339 6.94 -15.77 -8.27
CA LEU A 339 8.38 -15.57 -8.00
C LEU A 339 9.03 -16.79 -7.34
N VAL A 340 8.29 -17.55 -6.52
CA VAL A 340 8.75 -18.83 -5.99
C VAL A 340 8.87 -19.86 -7.11
N ALA A 341 7.87 -19.94 -7.99
CA ALA A 341 7.86 -20.87 -9.12
C ALA A 341 9.02 -20.61 -10.10
N LEU A 342 9.36 -19.35 -10.36
CA LEU A 342 10.52 -18.97 -11.20
C LEU A 342 11.83 -19.57 -10.69
N GLY A 343 12.01 -19.73 -9.38
CA GLY A 343 13.19 -20.38 -8.80
C GLY A 343 13.39 -21.85 -9.23
N LYS A 344 12.35 -22.48 -9.80
CA LYS A 344 12.38 -23.85 -10.32
C LYS A 344 12.68 -23.93 -11.82
N LEU A 345 12.70 -22.79 -12.52
CA LEU A 345 12.93 -22.74 -13.96
C LEU A 345 14.41 -22.51 -14.28
N PRO A 346 15.01 -23.33 -15.17
CA PRO A 346 16.39 -23.14 -15.59
C PRO A 346 16.63 -21.74 -16.19
N GLY A 347 17.64 -21.03 -15.68
CA GLY A 347 18.02 -19.71 -16.19
C GLY A 347 17.16 -18.55 -15.68
N ALA A 348 16.06 -18.81 -14.99
CA ALA A 348 15.25 -17.76 -14.34
C ALA A 348 15.80 -17.42 -12.93
N SER A 349 15.45 -16.23 -12.45
CA SER A 349 15.79 -15.75 -11.11
C SER A 349 14.51 -15.55 -10.30
N GLY A 350 14.20 -16.52 -9.45
CA GLY A 350 13.09 -16.49 -8.51
C GLY A 350 13.52 -16.11 -7.09
N LEU A 351 12.61 -16.30 -6.15
CA LEU A 351 12.81 -16.05 -4.72
C LEU A 351 12.50 -17.32 -3.91
N SER A 352 13.06 -17.41 -2.70
CA SER A 352 12.55 -18.37 -1.71
C SER A 352 11.14 -17.98 -1.26
N TRP A 353 10.40 -18.93 -0.68
CA TRP A 353 9.02 -18.67 -0.23
C TRP A 353 8.94 -17.48 0.74
N GLY A 354 9.81 -17.44 1.76
CA GLY A 354 9.83 -16.36 2.74
C GLY A 354 10.17 -15.00 2.14
N GLU A 355 11.13 -14.96 1.21
CA GLU A 355 11.51 -13.74 0.49
C GLU A 355 10.37 -13.25 -0.41
N ALA A 356 9.68 -14.15 -1.12
CA ALA A 356 8.55 -13.82 -1.95
C ALA A 356 7.39 -13.26 -1.12
N PHE A 357 7.06 -13.90 0.02
CA PHE A 357 6.03 -13.39 0.91
C PHE A 357 6.39 -12.02 1.51
N ALA A 358 7.65 -11.78 1.81
CA ALA A 358 8.13 -10.48 2.28
C ALA A 358 7.94 -9.37 1.24
N THR A 359 7.96 -9.67 -0.08
CA THR A 359 7.75 -8.65 -1.13
C THR A 359 6.34 -8.03 -1.10
N ILE A 360 5.37 -8.71 -0.52
CA ILE A 360 3.98 -8.24 -0.38
C ILE A 360 3.61 -7.88 1.06
N THR A 361 4.57 -7.85 1.98
CA THR A 361 4.36 -7.55 3.40
C THR A 361 5.38 -6.55 3.93
N SER A 362 6.53 -7.02 4.41
CA SER A 362 7.52 -6.14 5.05
C SER A 362 8.28 -5.26 4.08
N ARG A 363 8.57 -5.71 2.86
CA ARG A 363 9.40 -4.93 1.94
C ARG A 363 8.76 -3.64 1.45
N PRO A 364 7.45 -3.59 1.08
CA PRO A 364 6.80 -2.33 0.77
C PRO A 364 6.74 -1.38 1.98
N ALA A 365 6.46 -1.89 3.17
CA ALA A 365 6.50 -1.09 4.40
C ALA A 365 7.90 -0.51 4.68
N GLU A 366 8.96 -1.32 4.46
CA GLU A 366 10.35 -0.90 4.60
C GLU A 366 10.74 0.16 3.57
N ALA A 367 10.32 -0.01 2.31
CA ALA A 367 10.56 0.96 1.24
C ALA A 367 10.02 2.35 1.56
N LEU A 368 8.87 2.41 2.23
CA LEU A 368 8.25 3.66 2.68
C LEU A 368 8.78 4.17 4.03
N GLY A 369 9.69 3.41 4.69
CA GLY A 369 10.22 3.75 6.01
C GLY A 369 9.26 3.47 7.16
N MET A 370 8.32 2.54 6.97
CA MET A 370 7.28 2.17 7.95
C MET A 370 7.47 0.76 8.55
N ALA A 371 8.63 0.14 8.38
CA ALA A 371 8.91 -1.20 8.89
C ALA A 371 8.79 -1.35 10.42
N ALA A 372 8.84 -0.24 11.16
CA ALA A 372 8.61 -0.24 12.61
C ALA A 372 7.12 -0.37 12.97
N GLU A 373 6.21 -0.13 12.01
CA GLU A 373 4.78 -0.08 12.23
C GLU A 373 4.06 -1.26 11.57
N PHE A 374 4.41 -1.63 10.33
CA PHE A 374 3.65 -2.54 9.47
C PHE A 374 4.49 -3.66 8.86
N GLY A 375 3.80 -4.62 8.24
CA GLY A 375 4.33 -5.60 7.31
C GLY A 375 4.97 -6.84 7.95
N SER A 376 4.99 -6.98 9.27
CA SER A 376 5.53 -8.19 9.93
C SER A 376 4.89 -8.44 11.30
N LEU A 377 5.00 -9.69 11.79
CA LEU A 377 4.57 -10.08 13.14
C LEU A 377 5.64 -9.82 14.20
N LYS A 378 6.60 -8.94 13.96
CA LYS A 378 7.58 -8.55 14.99
C LYS A 378 6.91 -7.75 16.11
N PRO A 379 7.37 -7.88 17.35
CA PRO A 379 6.80 -7.12 18.46
C PRO A 379 6.73 -5.61 18.21
N GLY A 380 5.63 -4.99 18.64
CA GLY A 380 5.37 -3.56 18.51
C GLY A 380 4.69 -3.13 17.21
N ARG A 381 4.63 -3.99 16.18
CA ARG A 381 3.92 -3.70 14.91
C ARG A 381 2.42 -3.77 15.14
N HIS A 382 1.67 -3.15 14.23
CA HIS A 382 0.22 -3.25 14.19
C HIS A 382 -0.22 -4.72 14.13
N GLY A 383 -1.31 -5.04 14.81
CA GLY A 383 -1.87 -6.39 14.89
C GLY A 383 -2.65 -6.78 13.64
N ASP A 384 -2.00 -6.60 12.48
CA ASP A 384 -2.52 -6.97 11.17
C ASP A 384 -2.15 -8.43 10.91
N VAL A 385 -3.11 -9.34 11.13
CA VAL A 385 -2.87 -10.78 11.12
C VAL A 385 -3.94 -11.48 10.27
N VAL A 386 -3.51 -12.46 9.49
CA VAL A 386 -4.40 -13.28 8.66
C VAL A 386 -4.21 -14.75 8.96
N ILE A 387 -5.32 -15.47 9.14
CA ILE A 387 -5.37 -16.94 9.21
C ILE A 387 -5.85 -17.45 7.84
N TRP A 388 -5.13 -18.41 7.27
CA TRP A 388 -5.38 -18.97 5.95
C TRP A 388 -5.73 -20.45 6.04
N ASP A 389 -6.58 -20.94 5.14
CA ASP A 389 -6.92 -22.38 5.04
C ASP A 389 -5.81 -23.24 4.40
N GLY A 390 -4.82 -22.62 3.76
CA GLY A 390 -3.66 -23.26 3.13
C GLY A 390 -2.48 -22.30 2.99
N ASP A 391 -1.54 -22.62 2.11
CA ASP A 391 -0.41 -21.75 1.79
C ASP A 391 -0.91 -20.45 1.13
N PRO A 392 -0.65 -19.26 1.70
CA PRO A 392 -1.17 -17.99 1.17
C PRO A 392 -0.65 -17.63 -0.24
N LEU A 393 0.44 -18.25 -0.70
CA LEU A 393 0.97 -18.05 -2.06
C LEU A 393 0.36 -18.99 -3.10
N GLU A 394 -0.52 -19.89 -2.69
CA GLU A 394 -1.25 -20.78 -3.60
C GLU A 394 -2.62 -20.18 -3.96
N ILE A 395 -2.98 -20.25 -5.25
CA ILE A 395 -4.19 -19.61 -5.78
C ILE A 395 -5.49 -20.12 -5.14
N GLY A 396 -5.51 -21.38 -4.74
CA GLY A 396 -6.68 -22.03 -4.13
C GLY A 396 -6.88 -21.67 -2.65
N THR A 397 -5.97 -20.93 -2.03
CA THR A 397 -6.01 -20.60 -0.61
C THR A 397 -6.82 -19.34 -0.35
N SER A 398 -7.65 -19.39 0.69
CA SER A 398 -8.50 -18.28 1.15
C SER A 398 -8.15 -17.88 2.57
N ALA A 399 -8.27 -16.58 2.87
CA ALA A 399 -8.22 -16.08 4.25
C ALA A 399 -9.51 -16.51 4.98
N THR A 400 -9.36 -17.11 6.17
CA THR A 400 -10.50 -17.50 7.03
C THR A 400 -10.82 -16.42 8.07
N ASN A 401 -9.79 -15.73 8.58
CA ASN A 401 -9.93 -14.62 9.50
C ASN A 401 -8.92 -13.53 9.16
N VAL A 402 -9.33 -12.31 9.21
CA VAL A 402 -8.49 -11.13 9.03
C VAL A 402 -8.60 -10.22 10.23
N PHE A 403 -7.47 -9.84 10.80
CA PHE A 403 -7.36 -8.88 11.88
C PHE A 403 -6.64 -7.63 11.38
N ILE A 404 -7.18 -6.47 11.69
CA ILE A 404 -6.56 -5.16 11.44
C ILE A 404 -6.53 -4.44 12.77
N ASP A 405 -5.34 -3.99 13.19
CA ASP A 405 -5.14 -3.41 14.53
C ASP A 405 -5.68 -4.31 15.65
N GLY A 406 -5.54 -5.63 15.49
CA GLY A 406 -6.03 -6.62 16.43
C GLY A 406 -7.56 -6.80 16.46
N VAL A 407 -8.30 -6.06 15.64
CA VAL A 407 -9.75 -6.17 15.51
C VAL A 407 -10.09 -7.14 14.39
N GLU A 408 -10.86 -8.18 14.71
CA GLU A 408 -11.34 -9.15 13.72
C GLU A 408 -12.32 -8.50 12.76
N GLN A 409 -12.06 -8.63 11.46
CA GLN A 409 -12.81 -7.99 10.40
C GLN A 409 -13.94 -8.88 9.86
N PRO A 410 -15.05 -8.29 9.39
CA PRO A 410 -16.11 -9.06 8.74
C PRO A 410 -15.63 -9.63 7.42
N MET A 411 -15.81 -10.96 7.24
CA MET A 411 -15.46 -11.68 6.01
C MET A 411 -16.61 -11.64 4.99
N THR A 412 -17.12 -10.43 4.72
CA THR A 412 -18.24 -10.21 3.78
C THR A 412 -17.95 -9.04 2.85
N SER A 413 -18.37 -9.18 1.59
CA SER A 413 -18.34 -8.13 0.57
C SER A 413 -19.72 -8.01 -0.10
N ARG A 414 -19.87 -7.04 -1.00
CA ARG A 414 -21.06 -6.97 -1.86
C ARG A 414 -21.25 -8.27 -2.66
N GLN A 415 -20.16 -8.82 -3.19
CA GLN A 415 -20.17 -10.05 -3.99
C GLN A 415 -20.62 -11.26 -3.17
N THR A 416 -20.10 -11.42 -1.94
CA THR A 416 -20.54 -12.53 -1.06
C THR A 416 -22.02 -12.42 -0.72
N ARG A 417 -22.52 -11.21 -0.42
CA ARG A 417 -23.95 -10.97 -0.15
C ARG A 417 -24.83 -11.22 -1.36
N LEU A 418 -24.37 -10.87 -2.58
CA LEU A 418 -25.08 -11.20 -3.81
C LEU A 418 -25.09 -12.71 -4.05
N ARG A 419 -23.96 -13.39 -3.85
CA ARG A 419 -23.87 -14.84 -3.92
C ARG A 419 -24.87 -15.48 -2.97
N GLU A 420 -24.89 -15.14 -1.69
CA GLU A 420 -25.83 -15.66 -0.69
C GLU A 420 -27.29 -15.45 -1.12
N ARG A 421 -27.60 -14.26 -1.66
CA ARG A 421 -28.97 -13.94 -2.13
C ARG A 421 -29.42 -14.83 -3.28
N TYR A 422 -28.53 -15.17 -4.21
CA TYR A 422 -28.87 -15.85 -5.46
C TYR A 422 -28.40 -17.31 -5.53
N TRP A 423 -27.70 -17.80 -4.50
CA TRP A 423 -27.18 -19.17 -4.46
C TRP A 423 -28.28 -20.21 -4.38
N ASP A 424 -29.36 -19.93 -3.67
CA ASP A 424 -30.54 -20.78 -3.53
C ASP A 424 -31.78 -19.97 -3.98
N PRO A 425 -32.02 -19.86 -5.28
CA PRO A 425 -33.19 -19.16 -5.79
C PRO A 425 -34.44 -19.95 -5.39
N LYS A 426 -35.21 -19.38 -4.46
CA LYS A 426 -36.56 -19.93 -4.16
C LYS A 426 -37.37 -19.83 -5.43
N GLU A 427 -37.84 -20.99 -5.96
CA GLU A 427 -38.76 -21.04 -7.08
C GLU A 427 -39.95 -20.09 -6.80
N GLY A 428 -40.25 -19.20 -7.71
CA GLY A 428 -41.35 -18.22 -7.61
C GLY A 428 -40.99 -16.82 -7.08
N ALA A 429 -39.78 -16.59 -6.58
CA ALA A 429 -39.35 -15.26 -6.16
C ALA A 429 -38.68 -14.49 -7.32
N LEU A 430 -39.47 -14.05 -8.29
CA LEU A 430 -38.94 -13.09 -9.28
C LEU A 430 -38.54 -11.76 -8.63
N PRO A 431 -37.43 -11.13 -9.06
CA PRO A 431 -37.08 -9.79 -8.65
C PRO A 431 -38.27 -8.85 -8.87
N LYS A 432 -38.43 -7.83 -8.01
CA LYS A 432 -39.57 -6.89 -8.08
C LYS A 432 -39.79 -6.28 -9.49
N ALA A 433 -38.72 -6.12 -10.28
CA ALA A 433 -38.81 -5.64 -11.66
C ALA A 433 -39.56 -6.59 -12.63
N TYR A 434 -39.77 -7.85 -12.24
CA TYR A 434 -40.45 -8.88 -13.03
C TYR A 434 -41.79 -9.31 -12.40
N GLN A 435 -42.17 -8.70 -11.28
CA GLN A 435 -43.48 -8.90 -10.66
C GLN A 435 -44.43 -7.87 -11.26
N HIS A 436 -45.23 -8.25 -12.27
CA HIS A 436 -46.25 -7.43 -12.88
C HIS A 436 -47.58 -7.66 -12.20
#